data_b4f3d5584f683b400dc67f1765675435
#
_entry.id   b4f3d5584f683b400dc67f1765675435
#
_cell.length_a   1.000
_cell.length_b   1.000
_cell.length_c   1.000
_cell.angle_alpha   90.00
_cell.angle_beta   90.00
_cell.angle_gamma   90.00
#
_symmetry.space_group_name_H-M   'P 1'
#
loop_
_entity.id
_entity.type
_entity.pdbx_description
1 polymer ?
#
loop_
_entity_poly.entity_id
_entity_poly.type
_entity_poly.pdbx_seq_one_letter_code
_entity_poly.pdbx_strand_id
1 'polypeptide(L)'
;MSKKKKVYFKRSKYRADDFGVNDLPLTRHQQFFDIFKNEWKTLLLMGVLLIFFSLPYLTLDVIHWFIKVNLPAQLAESGGTPEMIQSGIMLTDILYEAILVIPTILIAVPLAGLARIFKRLIHGEGVLFKNDFFDGVKMNVWQFIVIIFIYALLRFITQLVFIFIQNVPYLAEIVYGASSGILFIVFVPILLFMFAECSLYKMNFMMNFKNSAQLAFNSILYMIIFSAIIFSVYFMRYINHPVLRIGLDVVLILLSPLYLLALSLFTTSRFDKYINQEHYPEIYRKGLRPLTRK
;
A
#
# COMPACT_ATOMS: atom_id res chain seq x y z
N MET A 1 -15.63 43.29 6.33
CA MET A 1 -14.46 42.69 7.05
C MET A 1 -14.83 41.31 7.58
N SER A 2 -14.45 40.25 6.87
CA SER A 2 -14.70 38.85 7.28
C SER A 2 -13.71 38.47 8.36
N LYS A 3 -14.19 38.17 9.56
CA LYS A 3 -13.36 37.60 10.66
C LYS A 3 -12.91 36.21 10.27
N LYS A 4 -11.65 36.05 9.84
CA LYS A 4 -11.00 34.74 9.70
C LYS A 4 -11.03 34.05 11.06
N LYS A 5 -11.87 32.99 11.22
CA LYS A 5 -11.81 32.10 12.36
C LYS A 5 -10.44 31.41 12.37
N LYS A 6 -9.57 31.81 13.30
CA LYS A 6 -8.34 31.08 13.61
C LYS A 6 -8.75 29.71 14.18
N VAL A 7 -8.64 28.65 13.40
CA VAL A 7 -8.82 27.29 13.86
C VAL A 7 -7.53 26.88 14.60
N TYR A 8 -7.55 27.00 15.91
CA TYR A 8 -6.46 26.50 16.75
C TYR A 8 -6.58 24.99 16.85
N PHE A 9 -5.72 24.25 16.18
CA PHE A 9 -5.49 22.85 16.47
C PHE A 9 -4.81 22.77 17.84
N LYS A 10 -5.51 22.21 18.84
CA LYS A 10 -4.88 21.77 20.07
C LYS A 10 -3.94 20.60 19.73
N ARG A 11 -2.67 20.86 19.41
CA ARG A 11 -1.62 19.85 19.56
C ARG A 11 -1.63 19.49 21.05
N SER A 12 -1.84 18.21 21.35
CA SER A 12 -1.95 17.74 22.72
C SER A 12 -0.70 18.12 23.52
N LYS A 13 -0.91 18.90 24.57
CA LYS A 13 0.01 19.19 25.68
C LYS A 13 1.19 20.15 25.49
N TYR A 14 1.54 20.57 24.27
CA TYR A 14 2.59 21.60 24.11
C TYR A 14 1.97 22.91 23.63
N ARG A 15 2.29 24.02 24.35
CA ARG A 15 1.99 25.37 23.88
C ARG A 15 2.85 25.66 22.65
N ALA A 16 2.34 26.48 21.71
CA ALA A 16 3.08 26.83 20.49
C ALA A 16 4.45 27.48 20.78
N ASP A 17 4.58 28.09 21.96
CA ASP A 17 5.78 28.78 22.40
C ASP A 17 6.85 27.82 22.98
N ASP A 18 6.47 26.55 23.27
CA ASP A 18 7.37 25.56 23.87
C ASP A 18 8.06 24.65 22.83
N PHE A 19 7.76 24.81 21.53
CA PHE A 19 8.28 23.98 20.46
C PHE A 19 9.42 24.66 19.72
N GLY A 20 10.64 24.35 20.09
CA GLY A 20 11.85 24.85 19.46
C GLY A 20 12.31 23.97 18.29
N VAL A 21 13.18 24.53 17.44
CA VAL A 21 13.84 23.77 16.34
C VAL A 21 14.61 22.58 16.87
N ASN A 22 15.07 22.64 18.14
CA ASN A 22 15.79 21.56 18.79
C ASN A 22 14.92 20.36 19.16
N ASP A 23 13.60 20.51 19.19
CA ASP A 23 12.66 19.43 19.50
C ASP A 23 12.30 18.58 18.28
N LEU A 24 12.71 19.03 17.07
CA LEU A 24 12.55 18.23 15.85
C LEU A 24 13.42 16.97 15.89
N PRO A 25 12.92 15.84 15.33
CA PRO A 25 13.66 14.60 15.24
C PRO A 25 14.94 14.77 14.40
N LEU A 26 16.01 14.07 14.78
CA LEU A 26 17.29 14.10 14.02
C LEU A 26 17.25 13.17 12.81
N THR A 27 16.52 12.07 12.93
CA THR A 27 16.48 11.00 11.92
C THR A 27 15.03 10.64 11.54
N ARG A 28 14.82 10.09 10.34
CA ARG A 28 13.51 9.59 9.89
C ARG A 28 12.97 8.47 10.80
N HIS A 29 13.86 7.68 11.42
CA HIS A 29 13.46 6.67 12.39
C HIS A 29 12.87 7.30 13.68
N GLN A 30 13.50 8.32 14.24
CA GLN A 30 12.94 9.07 15.37
C GLN A 30 11.63 9.75 14.99
N GLN A 31 11.53 10.27 13.76
CA GLN A 31 10.32 10.89 13.23
C GLN A 31 9.14 9.91 13.14
N PHE A 32 9.40 8.63 12.85
CA PHE A 32 8.36 7.60 12.87
C PHE A 32 7.69 7.51 14.25
N PHE A 33 8.46 7.40 15.31
CA PHE A 33 7.92 7.31 16.67
C PHE A 33 7.27 8.62 17.14
N ASP A 34 7.80 9.76 16.71
CA ASP A 34 7.21 11.07 17.00
C ASP A 34 5.83 11.21 16.35
N ILE A 35 5.70 10.88 15.06
CA ILE A 35 4.41 10.89 14.36
C ILE A 35 3.46 9.85 14.97
N PHE A 36 3.93 8.63 15.23
CA PHE A 36 3.11 7.58 15.84
C PHE A 36 2.55 8.02 17.19
N LYS A 37 3.37 8.62 18.07
CA LYS A 37 2.97 9.08 19.39
C LYS A 37 1.97 10.24 19.33
N ASN A 38 2.20 11.20 18.44
CA ASN A 38 1.43 12.44 18.40
C ASN A 38 0.19 12.36 17.49
N GLU A 39 0.23 11.54 16.43
CA GLU A 39 -0.79 11.47 15.38
C GLU A 39 -1.47 10.09 15.28
N TRP A 40 -1.44 9.26 16.34
CA TRP A 40 -2.01 7.92 16.31
C TRP A 40 -3.51 7.90 15.94
N LYS A 41 -4.27 8.94 16.32
CA LYS A 41 -5.70 9.09 15.95
C LYS A 41 -5.87 9.30 14.46
N THR A 42 -5.00 10.11 13.86
CA THR A 42 -4.96 10.33 12.40
C THR A 42 -4.63 9.05 11.66
N LEU A 43 -3.64 8.27 12.16
CA LEU A 43 -3.28 6.98 11.59
C LEU A 43 -4.41 5.94 11.72
N LEU A 44 -5.09 5.90 12.86
CA LEU A 44 -6.25 5.02 13.05
C LEU A 44 -7.39 5.38 12.07
N LEU A 45 -7.69 6.67 11.91
CA LEU A 45 -8.70 7.14 10.95
C LEU A 45 -8.36 6.76 9.51
N MET A 46 -7.07 6.81 9.13
CA MET A 46 -6.60 6.32 7.83
C MET A 46 -6.87 4.81 7.67
N GLY A 47 -6.62 4.01 8.71
CA GLY A 47 -6.89 2.57 8.70
C GLY A 47 -8.38 2.26 8.51
N VAL A 48 -9.25 2.95 9.24
CA VAL A 48 -10.71 2.83 9.09
C VAL A 48 -11.15 3.19 7.67
N LEU A 49 -10.59 4.27 7.11
CA LEU A 49 -10.88 4.67 5.72
C LEU A 49 -10.43 3.58 4.72
N LEU A 50 -9.26 2.98 4.91
CA LEU A 50 -8.78 1.89 4.07
C LEU A 50 -9.67 0.64 4.18
N ILE A 51 -10.17 0.28 5.37
CA ILE A 51 -11.15 -0.80 5.54
C ILE A 51 -12.39 -0.51 4.69
N PHE A 52 -12.94 0.71 4.77
CA PHE A 52 -14.13 1.08 3.99
C PHE A 52 -13.94 0.86 2.49
N PHE A 53 -12.83 1.31 1.92
CA PHE A 53 -12.53 1.11 0.50
C PHE A 53 -12.14 -0.34 0.15
N SER A 54 -11.73 -1.14 1.13
CA SER A 54 -11.42 -2.56 0.95
C SER A 54 -12.65 -3.48 1.10
N LEU A 55 -13.81 -2.97 1.51
CA LEU A 55 -15.04 -3.77 1.66
C LEU A 55 -15.39 -4.58 0.41
N PRO A 56 -15.34 -4.04 -0.83
CA PRO A 56 -15.61 -4.82 -2.03
C PRO A 56 -14.64 -5.99 -2.21
N TYR A 57 -13.36 -5.79 -1.87
CA TYR A 57 -12.35 -6.84 -1.89
C TYR A 57 -12.68 -7.94 -0.87
N LEU A 58 -12.92 -7.57 0.38
CA LEU A 58 -13.24 -8.51 1.47
C LEU A 58 -14.54 -9.28 1.17
N THR A 59 -15.54 -8.61 0.63
CA THR A 59 -16.80 -9.24 0.25
C THR A 59 -16.62 -10.31 -0.84
N LEU A 60 -15.85 -9.99 -1.89
CA LEU A 60 -15.55 -10.95 -2.94
C LEU A 60 -14.76 -12.13 -2.43
N ASP A 61 -13.83 -11.93 -1.50
CA ASP A 61 -13.05 -13.00 -0.89
C ASP A 61 -13.93 -13.98 -0.08
N VAL A 62 -14.93 -13.45 0.65
CA VAL A 62 -15.94 -14.27 1.35
C VAL A 62 -16.79 -15.06 0.36
N ILE A 63 -17.30 -14.42 -0.68
CA ILE A 63 -18.12 -15.08 -1.71
C ILE A 63 -17.34 -16.18 -2.40
N HIS A 64 -16.11 -15.92 -2.79
CA HIS A 64 -15.23 -16.90 -3.43
C HIS A 64 -14.98 -18.11 -2.51
N TRP A 65 -14.68 -17.86 -1.24
CA TRP A 65 -14.51 -18.94 -0.26
C TRP A 65 -15.79 -19.79 -0.14
N PHE A 66 -16.96 -19.16 -0.02
CA PHE A 66 -18.25 -19.85 0.08
C PHE A 66 -18.54 -20.72 -1.14
N ILE A 67 -18.31 -20.20 -2.35
CA ILE A 67 -18.48 -20.94 -3.60
C ILE A 67 -17.49 -22.14 -3.62
N LYS A 68 -16.23 -21.92 -3.30
CA LYS A 68 -15.20 -22.94 -3.35
C LYS A 68 -15.44 -24.12 -2.39
N VAL A 69 -16.08 -23.85 -1.25
CA VAL A 69 -16.44 -24.90 -0.29
C VAL A 69 -17.67 -25.71 -0.73
N ASN A 70 -18.67 -25.05 -1.32
CA ASN A 70 -19.95 -25.70 -1.63
C ASN A 70 -20.02 -26.28 -3.05
N LEU A 71 -19.31 -25.72 -4.02
CA LEU A 71 -19.38 -26.10 -5.42
C LEU A 71 -19.05 -27.59 -5.67
N PRO A 72 -18.03 -28.20 -5.04
CA PRO A 72 -17.72 -29.61 -5.24
C PRO A 72 -18.88 -30.54 -4.81
N ALA A 73 -19.51 -30.25 -3.69
CA ALA A 73 -20.64 -31.03 -3.20
C ALA A 73 -21.86 -30.91 -4.14
N GLN A 74 -22.19 -29.70 -4.58
CA GLN A 74 -23.30 -29.44 -5.50
C GLN A 74 -23.09 -30.13 -6.87
N LEU A 75 -21.87 -30.10 -7.41
CA LEU A 75 -21.56 -30.77 -8.67
C LEU A 75 -21.60 -32.29 -8.51
N ALA A 76 -21.12 -32.85 -7.40
CA ALA A 76 -21.19 -34.28 -7.13
C ALA A 76 -22.63 -34.76 -6.99
N GLU A 77 -23.51 -34.03 -6.28
CA GLU A 77 -24.93 -34.34 -6.14
C GLU A 77 -25.67 -34.29 -7.48
N SER A 78 -25.24 -33.44 -8.41
CA SER A 78 -25.81 -33.37 -9.77
C SER A 78 -25.26 -34.44 -10.73
N GLY A 79 -24.45 -35.38 -10.25
CA GLY A 79 -23.84 -36.43 -11.07
C GLY A 79 -22.61 -35.99 -11.86
N GLY A 80 -21.95 -34.91 -11.44
CA GLY A 80 -20.73 -34.43 -12.09
C GLY A 80 -19.54 -35.37 -11.89
N THR A 81 -18.74 -35.53 -12.95
CA THR A 81 -17.50 -36.28 -12.88
C THR A 81 -16.41 -35.52 -12.10
N PRO A 82 -15.35 -36.20 -11.61
CA PRO A 82 -14.21 -35.52 -10.96
C PRO A 82 -13.60 -34.42 -11.84
N GLU A 83 -13.54 -34.61 -13.16
CA GLU A 83 -13.03 -33.64 -14.12
C GLU A 83 -13.93 -32.42 -14.22
N MET A 84 -15.26 -32.59 -14.15
CA MET A 84 -16.23 -31.47 -14.12
C MET A 84 -16.09 -30.67 -12.83
N ILE A 85 -15.89 -31.34 -11.69
CA ILE A 85 -15.67 -30.67 -10.41
C ILE A 85 -14.37 -29.86 -10.46
N GLN A 86 -13.28 -30.44 -10.94
CA GLN A 86 -12.00 -29.73 -11.05
C GLN A 86 -12.07 -28.53 -12.01
N SER A 87 -12.70 -28.71 -13.18
CA SER A 87 -12.87 -27.61 -14.13
C SER A 87 -13.76 -26.50 -13.58
N GLY A 88 -14.80 -26.83 -12.80
CA GLY A 88 -15.66 -25.87 -12.12
C GLY A 88 -14.90 -25.04 -11.08
N ILE A 89 -14.06 -25.68 -10.27
CA ILE A 89 -13.18 -24.98 -9.30
C ILE A 89 -12.22 -24.04 -10.03
N MET A 90 -11.56 -24.56 -11.08
CA MET A 90 -10.60 -23.78 -11.87
C MET A 90 -11.26 -22.54 -12.51
N LEU A 91 -12.46 -22.69 -13.09
CA LEU A 91 -13.21 -21.57 -13.66
C LEU A 91 -13.57 -20.54 -12.59
N THR A 92 -13.99 -21.00 -11.41
CA THR A 92 -14.32 -20.13 -10.27
C THR A 92 -13.10 -19.33 -9.81
N ASP A 93 -11.91 -19.98 -9.72
CA ASP A 93 -10.66 -19.30 -9.36
C ASP A 93 -10.25 -18.25 -10.41
N ILE A 94 -10.41 -18.55 -11.72
CA ILE A 94 -10.12 -17.60 -12.80
C ILE A 94 -11.06 -16.40 -12.74
N LEU A 95 -12.37 -16.63 -12.60
CA LEU A 95 -13.36 -15.57 -12.53
C LEU A 95 -13.15 -14.68 -11.29
N TYR A 96 -12.85 -15.30 -10.14
CA TYR A 96 -12.53 -14.56 -8.93
C TYR A 96 -11.34 -13.62 -9.12
N GLU A 97 -10.22 -14.14 -9.65
CA GLU A 97 -9.02 -13.33 -9.86
C GLU A 97 -9.24 -12.22 -10.90
N ALA A 98 -10.04 -12.48 -11.94
CA ALA A 98 -10.39 -11.47 -12.94
C ALA A 98 -11.26 -10.33 -12.33
N ILE A 99 -12.29 -10.69 -11.57
CA ILE A 99 -13.17 -9.71 -10.92
C ILE A 99 -12.42 -8.92 -9.85
N LEU A 100 -11.47 -9.55 -9.17
CA LEU A 100 -10.69 -8.94 -8.07
C LEU A 100 -9.81 -7.77 -8.54
N VAL A 101 -9.52 -7.66 -9.84
CA VAL A 101 -8.81 -6.50 -10.42
C VAL A 101 -9.56 -5.19 -10.12
N ILE A 102 -10.89 -5.20 -10.21
CA ILE A 102 -11.71 -3.99 -10.02
C ILE A 102 -11.61 -3.43 -8.60
N PRO A 103 -11.92 -4.20 -7.51
CA PRO A 103 -11.77 -3.69 -6.16
C PRO A 103 -10.32 -3.37 -5.78
N THR A 104 -9.33 -4.06 -6.38
CA THR A 104 -7.94 -3.69 -6.19
C THR A 104 -7.65 -2.28 -6.71
N ILE A 105 -8.19 -1.91 -7.87
CA ILE A 105 -8.03 -0.55 -8.44
C ILE A 105 -8.74 0.50 -7.56
N LEU A 106 -9.87 0.19 -6.93
CA LEU A 106 -10.56 1.13 -6.05
C LEU A 106 -9.70 1.58 -4.86
N ILE A 107 -8.75 0.76 -4.41
CA ILE A 107 -7.81 1.11 -3.34
C ILE A 107 -6.88 2.26 -3.75
N ALA A 108 -6.71 2.53 -5.04
CA ALA A 108 -5.93 3.68 -5.52
C ALA A 108 -6.47 5.02 -5.00
N VAL A 109 -7.79 5.14 -4.84
CA VAL A 109 -8.44 6.38 -4.40
C VAL A 109 -7.99 6.78 -2.98
N PRO A 110 -8.18 5.93 -1.94
CA PRO A 110 -7.71 6.28 -0.61
C PRO A 110 -6.19 6.43 -0.55
N LEU A 111 -5.41 5.60 -1.25
CA LEU A 111 -3.95 5.72 -1.26
C LEU A 111 -3.49 7.07 -1.81
N ALA A 112 -4.11 7.60 -2.87
CA ALA A 112 -3.79 8.92 -3.42
C ALA A 112 -4.06 10.05 -2.41
N GLY A 113 -5.18 9.96 -1.67
CA GLY A 113 -5.51 10.89 -0.60
C GLY A 113 -4.53 10.82 0.58
N LEU A 114 -4.24 9.59 1.04
CA LEU A 114 -3.36 9.34 2.16
C LEU A 114 -1.90 9.74 1.87
N ALA A 115 -1.43 9.58 0.65
CA ALA A 115 -0.08 9.99 0.24
C ALA A 115 0.18 11.48 0.53
N ARG A 116 -0.80 12.37 0.28
CA ARG A 116 -0.69 13.78 0.64
C ARG A 116 -0.67 14.00 2.15
N ILE A 117 -1.47 13.26 2.91
CA ILE A 117 -1.48 13.38 4.36
C ILE A 117 -0.13 12.92 4.93
N PHE A 118 0.43 11.79 4.47
CA PHE A 118 1.77 11.35 4.86
C PHE A 118 2.84 12.38 4.53
N LYS A 119 2.80 12.97 3.33
CA LYS A 119 3.71 14.06 2.96
C LYS A 119 3.67 15.20 3.98
N ARG A 120 2.48 15.67 4.39
CA ARG A 120 2.34 16.75 5.37
C ARG A 120 2.86 16.34 6.75
N LEU A 121 2.55 15.12 7.21
CA LEU A 121 3.07 14.59 8.47
C LEU A 121 4.60 14.55 8.47
N ILE A 122 5.21 14.05 7.39
CA ILE A 122 6.66 13.94 7.24
C ILE A 122 7.32 15.33 7.17
N HIS A 123 6.67 16.29 6.55
CA HIS A 123 7.17 17.67 6.47
C HIS A 123 6.93 18.48 7.76
N GLY A 124 6.28 17.91 8.78
CA GLY A 124 5.92 18.62 10.02
C GLY A 124 4.85 19.68 9.81
N GLU A 125 4.06 19.57 8.74
CA GLU A 125 2.96 20.50 8.44
C GLU A 125 1.69 20.04 9.18
N GLY A 126 0.84 21.01 9.58
CA GLY A 126 -0.45 20.70 10.17
C GLY A 126 -1.38 20.00 9.18
N VAL A 127 -2.03 18.91 9.60
CA VAL A 127 -2.95 18.12 8.76
C VAL A 127 -4.40 18.55 8.97
N LEU A 128 -5.10 18.88 7.89
CA LEU A 128 -6.54 19.02 7.81
C LEU A 128 -7.11 17.80 7.08
N PHE A 129 -7.36 16.70 7.82
CA PHE A 129 -7.60 15.39 7.27
C PHE A 129 -8.53 15.39 6.05
N LYS A 130 -9.74 15.95 6.18
CA LYS A 130 -10.72 16.01 5.09
C LYS A 130 -10.20 16.74 3.85
N ASN A 131 -9.68 17.96 4.04
CA ASN A 131 -9.24 18.80 2.93
C ASN A 131 -8.01 18.21 2.25
N ASP A 132 -7.02 17.79 3.05
CA ASP A 132 -5.78 17.19 2.54
C ASP A 132 -6.03 15.88 1.82
N PHE A 133 -6.97 15.07 2.31
CA PHE A 133 -7.38 13.83 1.64
C PHE A 133 -7.96 14.10 0.26
N PHE A 134 -8.99 14.95 0.15
CA PHE A 134 -9.62 15.22 -1.14
C PHE A 134 -8.69 15.95 -2.11
N ASP A 135 -7.84 16.84 -1.62
CA ASP A 135 -6.81 17.46 -2.45
C ASP A 135 -5.79 16.45 -2.96
N GLY A 136 -5.40 15.47 -2.12
CA GLY A 136 -4.52 14.36 -2.52
C GLY A 136 -5.13 13.51 -3.61
N VAL A 137 -6.42 13.15 -3.47
CA VAL A 137 -7.18 12.43 -4.49
C VAL A 137 -7.21 13.22 -5.80
N LYS A 138 -7.61 14.49 -5.78
CA LYS A 138 -7.68 15.32 -6.99
C LYS A 138 -6.35 15.44 -7.72
N MET A 139 -5.25 15.48 -6.98
CA MET A 139 -3.91 15.69 -7.56
C MET A 139 -3.32 14.41 -8.15
N ASN A 140 -3.53 13.25 -7.51
CA ASN A 140 -2.70 12.08 -7.76
C ASN A 140 -3.50 10.84 -8.19
N VAL A 141 -4.84 10.84 -8.12
CA VAL A 141 -5.65 9.63 -8.29
C VAL A 141 -5.35 8.88 -9.60
N TRP A 142 -5.17 9.58 -10.71
CA TRP A 142 -4.89 8.95 -12.00
C TRP A 142 -3.57 8.19 -12.03
N GLN A 143 -2.52 8.78 -11.46
CA GLN A 143 -1.21 8.11 -11.38
C GLN A 143 -1.31 6.87 -10.49
N PHE A 144 -2.01 6.97 -9.36
CA PHE A 144 -2.24 5.85 -8.46
C PHE A 144 -3.09 4.74 -9.09
N ILE A 145 -4.14 5.09 -9.85
CA ILE A 145 -4.94 4.12 -10.61
C ILE A 145 -4.05 3.33 -11.57
N VAL A 146 -3.20 4.00 -12.35
CA VAL A 146 -2.30 3.34 -13.30
C VAL A 146 -1.32 2.41 -12.58
N ILE A 147 -0.71 2.85 -11.48
CA ILE A 147 0.24 2.04 -10.71
C ILE A 147 -0.46 0.80 -10.12
N ILE A 148 -1.63 0.99 -9.50
CA ILE A 148 -2.40 -0.13 -8.92
C ILE A 148 -2.93 -1.06 -10.01
N PHE A 149 -3.34 -0.54 -11.16
CA PHE A 149 -3.76 -1.37 -12.30
C PHE A 149 -2.63 -2.27 -12.78
N ILE A 150 -1.41 -1.74 -12.92
CA ILE A 150 -0.23 -2.55 -13.27
C ILE A 150 0.00 -3.65 -12.23
N TYR A 151 -0.07 -3.33 -10.93
CA TYR A 151 0.04 -4.32 -9.87
C TYR A 151 -1.05 -5.40 -9.97
N ALA A 152 -2.30 -4.98 -10.12
CA ALA A 152 -3.45 -5.89 -10.21
C ALA A 152 -3.33 -6.83 -11.43
N LEU A 153 -2.86 -6.30 -12.57
CA LEU A 153 -2.65 -7.07 -13.79
C LEU A 153 -1.50 -8.08 -13.63
N LEU A 154 -0.36 -7.66 -13.09
CA LEU A 154 0.78 -8.55 -12.85
C LEU A 154 0.41 -9.67 -11.85
N ARG A 155 -0.32 -9.31 -10.80
CA ARG A 155 -0.85 -10.26 -9.83
C ARG A 155 -1.80 -11.25 -10.50
N PHE A 156 -2.74 -10.78 -11.30
CA PHE A 156 -3.69 -11.61 -12.05
C PHE A 156 -2.96 -12.61 -12.95
N ILE A 157 -1.97 -12.15 -13.73
CA ILE A 157 -1.16 -13.03 -14.60
C ILE A 157 -0.44 -14.10 -13.76
N THR A 158 0.17 -13.71 -12.62
CA THR A 158 0.85 -14.66 -11.74
C THR A 158 -0.10 -15.74 -11.21
N GLN A 159 -1.33 -15.35 -10.83
CA GLN A 159 -2.34 -16.31 -10.37
C GLN A 159 -2.88 -17.20 -11.50
N LEU A 160 -3.07 -16.67 -12.70
CA LEU A 160 -3.45 -17.47 -13.87
C LEU A 160 -2.41 -18.56 -14.16
N VAL A 161 -1.13 -18.18 -14.18
CA VAL A 161 -0.04 -19.14 -14.37
C VAL A 161 -0.13 -20.25 -13.33
N PHE A 162 -0.34 -19.92 -12.06
CA PHE A 162 -0.51 -20.92 -11.01
C PHE A 162 -1.72 -21.85 -11.26
N ILE A 163 -2.89 -21.30 -11.58
CA ILE A 163 -4.13 -22.05 -11.82
C ILE A 163 -3.95 -23.04 -12.98
N PHE A 164 -3.34 -22.62 -14.08
CA PHE A 164 -3.17 -23.49 -15.26
C PHE A 164 -2.12 -24.60 -15.07
N ILE A 165 -1.12 -24.39 -14.21
CA ILE A 165 -0.01 -25.34 -14.03
C ILE A 165 -0.27 -26.31 -12.87
N GLN A 166 -1.35 -26.17 -12.10
CA GLN A 166 -1.66 -27.04 -10.93
C GLN A 166 -1.64 -28.54 -11.23
N ASN A 167 -1.93 -28.94 -12.47
CA ASN A 167 -1.93 -30.33 -12.91
C ASN A 167 -0.52 -30.94 -13.04
N VAL A 168 0.55 -30.13 -12.96
CA VAL A 168 1.95 -30.56 -13.00
C VAL A 168 2.65 -30.03 -11.75
N PRO A 169 2.50 -30.68 -10.59
CA PRO A 169 2.83 -30.12 -9.28
C PRO A 169 4.24 -29.53 -9.19
N TYR A 170 5.25 -30.27 -9.63
CA TYR A 170 6.66 -29.83 -9.56
C TYR A 170 6.90 -28.56 -10.42
N LEU A 171 6.35 -28.52 -11.63
CA LEU A 171 6.48 -27.37 -12.52
C LEU A 171 5.69 -26.17 -11.98
N ALA A 172 4.50 -26.44 -11.39
CA ALA A 172 3.67 -25.41 -10.79
C ALA A 172 4.39 -24.68 -9.66
N GLU A 173 5.06 -25.39 -8.77
CA GLU A 173 5.83 -24.82 -7.65
C GLU A 173 6.97 -23.92 -8.15
N ILE A 174 7.76 -24.39 -9.12
CA ILE A 174 8.88 -23.63 -9.68
C ILE A 174 8.39 -22.36 -10.38
N VAL A 175 7.42 -22.49 -11.28
CA VAL A 175 6.94 -21.37 -12.11
C VAL A 175 6.20 -20.34 -11.25
N TYR A 176 5.37 -20.80 -10.29
CA TYR A 176 4.71 -19.92 -9.35
C TYR A 176 5.70 -19.21 -8.42
N GLY A 177 6.68 -19.94 -7.90
CA GLY A 177 7.76 -19.37 -7.08
C GLY A 177 8.56 -18.31 -7.85
N ALA A 178 8.94 -18.60 -9.11
CA ALA A 178 9.68 -17.68 -9.96
C ALA A 178 8.84 -16.42 -10.32
N SER A 179 7.59 -16.59 -10.74
CA SER A 179 6.71 -15.46 -11.11
C SER A 179 6.35 -14.59 -9.90
N SER A 180 6.06 -15.20 -8.76
CA SER A 180 5.86 -14.49 -7.49
C SER A 180 7.14 -13.77 -7.03
N GLY A 181 8.29 -14.42 -7.15
CA GLY A 181 9.59 -13.81 -6.86
C GLY A 181 9.84 -12.56 -7.71
N ILE A 182 9.61 -12.62 -9.01
CA ILE A 182 9.74 -11.48 -9.90
C ILE A 182 8.76 -10.37 -9.50
N LEU A 183 7.50 -10.70 -9.20
CA LEU A 183 6.51 -9.73 -8.76
C LEU A 183 6.96 -9.00 -7.47
N PHE A 184 7.34 -9.75 -6.43
CA PHE A 184 7.61 -9.17 -5.11
C PHE A 184 9.03 -8.63 -4.92
N ILE A 185 10.02 -9.15 -5.66
CA ILE A 185 11.42 -8.69 -5.55
C ILE A 185 11.72 -7.55 -6.54
N VAL A 186 11.05 -7.52 -7.70
CA VAL A 186 11.33 -6.54 -8.75
C VAL A 186 10.21 -5.51 -8.86
N PHE A 187 9.00 -5.95 -9.20
CA PHE A 187 7.92 -4.99 -9.53
C PHE A 187 7.36 -4.27 -8.31
N VAL A 188 7.07 -4.95 -7.21
CA VAL A 188 6.51 -4.30 -6.01
C VAL A 188 7.44 -3.21 -5.48
N PRO A 189 8.76 -3.39 -5.33
CA PRO A 189 9.68 -2.31 -4.96
C PRO A 189 9.60 -1.09 -5.86
N ILE A 190 9.54 -1.28 -7.18
CA ILE A 190 9.42 -0.18 -8.14
C ILE A 190 8.11 0.58 -7.92
N LEU A 191 6.99 -0.15 -7.82
CA LEU A 191 5.67 0.45 -7.62
C LEU A 191 5.57 1.22 -6.30
N LEU A 192 6.19 0.72 -5.22
CA LEU A 192 6.23 1.41 -3.93
C LEU A 192 7.00 2.74 -4.00
N PHE A 193 8.13 2.79 -4.74
CA PHE A 193 8.81 4.06 -5.00
C PHE A 193 8.00 4.98 -5.90
N MET A 194 7.30 4.46 -6.92
CA MET A 194 6.42 5.25 -7.78
C MET A 194 5.32 5.95 -6.98
N PHE A 195 4.70 5.28 -6.01
CA PHE A 195 3.73 5.92 -5.10
C PHE A 195 4.32 7.11 -4.35
N ALA A 196 5.52 6.93 -3.80
CA ALA A 196 6.20 7.97 -3.04
C ALA A 196 6.60 9.15 -3.95
N GLU A 197 7.14 8.88 -5.12
CA GLU A 197 7.52 9.93 -6.10
C GLU A 197 6.32 10.74 -6.59
N CYS A 198 5.21 10.09 -6.96
CA CYS A 198 3.99 10.77 -7.40
C CYS A 198 3.46 11.76 -6.37
N SER A 199 3.64 11.48 -5.07
CA SER A 199 3.17 12.35 -4.00
C SER A 199 4.06 13.59 -3.79
N LEU A 200 5.34 13.50 -4.17
CA LEU A 200 6.35 14.53 -3.92
C LEU A 200 6.62 15.40 -5.15
N TYR A 201 6.72 14.78 -6.32
CA TYR A 201 7.19 15.44 -7.54
C TYR A 201 6.14 15.39 -8.64
N LYS A 202 6.13 16.46 -9.47
CA LYS A 202 5.33 16.48 -10.70
C LYS A 202 6.19 15.97 -11.86
N MET A 203 6.02 14.70 -12.23
CA MET A 203 6.71 14.11 -13.37
C MET A 203 5.74 13.30 -14.24
N ASN A 204 6.17 13.02 -15.49
CA ASN A 204 5.45 12.09 -16.34
C ASN A 204 5.66 10.64 -15.86
N PHE A 205 4.76 9.75 -16.27
CA PHE A 205 4.75 8.35 -15.83
C PHE A 205 6.08 7.62 -16.14
N MET A 206 6.63 7.79 -17.35
CA MET A 206 7.86 7.09 -17.76
C MET A 206 9.07 7.54 -16.95
N MET A 207 9.16 8.84 -16.65
CA MET A 207 10.23 9.40 -15.82
C MET A 207 10.13 8.90 -14.38
N ASN A 208 8.90 8.87 -13.83
CA ASN A 208 8.63 8.29 -12.52
C ASN A 208 9.04 6.80 -12.48
N PHE A 209 8.62 6.00 -13.46
CA PHE A 209 9.00 4.59 -13.53
C PHE A 209 10.52 4.39 -13.58
N LYS A 210 11.23 5.12 -14.42
CA LYS A 210 12.70 5.03 -14.55
C LYS A 210 13.43 5.37 -13.25
N ASN A 211 13.05 6.49 -12.62
CA ASN A 211 13.65 6.92 -11.35
C ASN A 211 13.34 5.93 -10.23
N SER A 212 12.10 5.50 -10.13
CA SER A 212 11.66 4.51 -9.12
C SER A 212 12.37 3.18 -9.28
N ALA A 213 12.58 2.71 -10.51
CA ALA A 213 13.35 1.50 -10.77
C ALA A 213 14.80 1.64 -10.27
N GLN A 214 15.48 2.76 -10.62
CA GLN A 214 16.85 3.02 -10.17
C GLN A 214 16.95 3.08 -8.64
N LEU A 215 16.02 3.75 -7.96
CA LEU A 215 15.99 3.85 -6.50
C LEU A 215 15.67 2.51 -5.83
N ALA A 216 14.76 1.72 -6.41
CA ALA A 216 14.41 0.39 -5.93
C ALA A 216 15.63 -0.55 -5.97
N PHE A 217 16.35 -0.59 -7.09
CA PHE A 217 17.57 -1.40 -7.21
C PHE A 217 18.69 -0.92 -6.27
N ASN A 218 18.87 0.39 -6.11
CA ASN A 218 19.85 0.95 -5.16
C ASN A 218 19.49 0.68 -3.69
N SER A 219 18.26 0.26 -3.41
CA SER A 219 17.75 0.01 -2.07
C SER A 219 17.16 -1.39 -1.91
N ILE A 220 17.53 -2.33 -2.80
CA ILE A 220 16.86 -3.62 -2.97
C ILE A 220 16.71 -4.42 -1.66
N LEU A 221 17.75 -4.48 -0.82
CA LEU A 221 17.72 -5.23 0.43
C LEU A 221 16.64 -4.71 1.40
N TYR A 222 16.46 -3.41 1.49
CA TYR A 222 15.41 -2.81 2.31
C TYR A 222 14.02 -3.01 1.68
N MET A 223 13.94 -2.91 0.35
CA MET A 223 12.68 -3.06 -0.36
C MET A 223 12.18 -4.50 -0.32
N ILE A 224 13.05 -5.50 -0.26
CA ILE A 224 12.66 -6.91 -0.03
C ILE A 224 11.91 -7.03 1.31
N ILE A 225 12.36 -6.34 2.37
CA ILE A 225 11.65 -6.38 3.67
C ILE A 225 10.25 -5.79 3.55
N PHE A 226 10.10 -4.62 2.89
CA PHE A 226 8.79 -4.01 2.66
C PHE A 226 7.89 -4.90 1.78
N SER A 227 8.45 -5.50 0.73
CA SER A 227 7.72 -6.43 -0.13
C SER A 227 7.31 -7.71 0.60
N ALA A 228 8.16 -8.24 1.49
CA ALA A 228 7.85 -9.41 2.29
C ALA A 228 6.65 -9.21 3.22
N ILE A 229 6.47 -7.99 3.76
CA ILE A 229 5.29 -7.65 4.56
C ILE A 229 4.02 -7.70 3.69
N ILE A 230 4.05 -7.17 2.47
CA ILE A 230 2.92 -7.29 1.53
C ILE A 230 2.70 -8.76 1.15
N PHE A 231 3.78 -9.49 0.87
CA PHE A 231 3.71 -10.90 0.50
C PHE A 231 3.12 -11.77 1.63
N SER A 232 3.37 -11.44 2.90
CA SER A 232 2.84 -12.19 4.04
C SER A 232 1.31 -12.26 4.06
N VAL A 233 0.62 -11.25 3.50
CA VAL A 233 -0.84 -11.25 3.36
C VAL A 233 -1.33 -12.42 2.49
N TYR A 234 -0.52 -12.87 1.52
CA TYR A 234 -0.86 -14.02 0.69
C TYR A 234 -0.94 -15.33 1.48
N PHE A 235 -0.15 -15.47 2.55
CA PHE A 235 -0.22 -16.65 3.42
C PHE A 235 -1.54 -16.74 4.19
N MET A 236 -2.27 -15.62 4.36
CA MET A 236 -3.59 -15.64 4.99
C MET A 236 -4.61 -16.47 4.20
N ARG A 237 -4.40 -16.62 2.87
CA ARG A 237 -5.26 -17.45 2.02
C ARG A 237 -5.21 -18.95 2.34
N TYR A 238 -4.15 -19.41 2.99
CA TYR A 238 -4.04 -20.82 3.44
C TYR A 238 -4.77 -21.08 4.76
N ILE A 239 -5.31 -20.03 5.41
CA ILE A 239 -6.14 -20.20 6.61
C ILE A 239 -7.51 -20.69 6.19
N ASN A 240 -7.83 -21.94 6.54
CA ASN A 240 -9.09 -22.59 6.17
C ASN A 240 -10.31 -22.05 6.93
N HIS A 241 -10.10 -21.30 8.04
CA HIS A 241 -11.19 -20.75 8.84
C HIS A 241 -11.54 -19.32 8.38
N PRO A 242 -12.72 -19.11 7.73
CA PRO A 242 -13.03 -17.84 7.06
C PRO A 242 -13.11 -16.65 8.02
N VAL A 243 -13.70 -16.83 9.19
CA VAL A 243 -13.86 -15.76 10.18
C VAL A 243 -12.48 -15.29 10.70
N LEU A 244 -11.57 -16.25 10.96
CA LEU A 244 -10.20 -15.92 11.39
C LEU A 244 -9.45 -15.19 10.27
N ARG A 245 -9.56 -15.66 9.04
CA ARG A 245 -8.92 -15.04 7.86
C ARG A 245 -9.39 -13.60 7.68
N ILE A 246 -10.71 -13.37 7.62
CA ILE A 246 -11.28 -12.03 7.46
C ILE A 246 -10.89 -11.13 8.63
N GLY A 247 -10.93 -11.64 9.87
CA GLY A 247 -10.51 -10.89 11.04
C GLY A 247 -9.05 -10.43 10.94
N LEU A 248 -8.15 -11.29 10.48
CA LEU A 248 -6.74 -10.95 10.26
C LEU A 248 -6.57 -9.93 9.13
N ASP A 249 -7.29 -10.09 8.01
CA ASP A 249 -7.25 -9.12 6.90
C ASP A 249 -7.69 -7.73 7.36
N VAL A 250 -8.79 -7.64 8.12
CA VAL A 250 -9.27 -6.37 8.69
C VAL A 250 -8.22 -5.76 9.62
N VAL A 251 -7.57 -6.54 10.48
CA VAL A 251 -6.50 -6.05 11.38
C VAL A 251 -5.30 -5.56 10.58
N LEU A 252 -4.87 -6.29 9.55
CA LEU A 252 -3.75 -5.89 8.70
C LEU A 252 -4.06 -4.60 7.93
N ILE A 253 -5.27 -4.47 7.38
CA ILE A 253 -5.71 -3.23 6.71
C ILE A 253 -5.74 -2.06 7.72
N LEU A 254 -6.25 -2.28 8.93
CA LEU A 254 -6.27 -1.26 9.98
C LEU A 254 -4.88 -0.77 10.36
N LEU A 255 -3.89 -1.67 10.39
CA LEU A 255 -2.50 -1.37 10.72
C LEU A 255 -1.67 -0.88 9.51
N SER A 256 -2.19 -1.01 8.29
CA SER A 256 -1.47 -0.63 7.07
C SER A 256 -0.99 0.84 7.02
N PRO A 257 -1.64 1.84 7.67
CA PRO A 257 -1.08 3.19 7.76
C PRO A 257 0.28 3.27 8.45
N LEU A 258 0.58 2.37 9.40
CA LEU A 258 1.90 2.29 10.03
C LEU A 258 2.96 1.81 9.04
N TYR A 259 2.61 0.80 8.24
CA TYR A 259 3.46 0.32 7.15
C TYR A 259 3.70 1.44 6.11
N LEU A 260 2.64 2.13 5.68
CA LEU A 260 2.73 3.23 4.71
C LEU A 260 3.53 4.42 5.25
N LEU A 261 3.42 4.72 6.54
CA LEU A 261 4.25 5.74 7.19
C LEU A 261 5.73 5.34 7.18
N ALA A 262 6.05 4.09 7.57
CA ALA A 262 7.42 3.59 7.57
C ALA A 262 8.01 3.61 6.16
N LEU A 263 7.26 3.16 5.15
CA LEU A 263 7.64 3.21 3.75
C LEU A 263 7.87 4.65 3.27
N SER A 264 6.95 5.58 3.59
CA SER A 264 7.04 6.98 3.16
C SER A 264 8.26 7.69 3.80
N LEU A 265 8.58 7.40 5.05
CA LEU A 265 9.78 7.92 5.71
C LEU A 265 11.06 7.32 5.12
N PHE A 266 11.06 6.02 4.82
CA PHE A 266 12.19 5.36 4.16
C PHE A 266 12.43 5.93 2.78
N THR A 267 11.41 6.01 1.93
CA THR A 267 11.54 6.55 0.57
C THR A 267 11.96 8.02 0.58
N THR A 268 11.40 8.84 1.48
CA THR A 268 11.84 10.23 1.66
C THR A 268 13.31 10.32 2.07
N SER A 269 13.80 9.41 2.91
CA SER A 269 15.23 9.35 3.25
C SER A 269 16.10 9.05 2.03
N ARG A 270 15.62 8.21 1.10
CA ARG A 270 16.34 7.92 -0.16
C ARG A 270 16.30 9.10 -1.11
N PHE A 271 15.14 9.76 -1.23
CA PHE A 271 15.04 11.00 -2.00
C PHE A 271 15.94 12.10 -1.45
N ASP A 272 15.99 12.28 -0.14
CA ASP A 272 16.90 13.24 0.49
C ASP A 272 18.37 12.97 0.12
N LYS A 273 18.75 11.68 0.05
CA LYS A 273 20.14 11.29 -0.28
C LYS A 273 20.49 11.45 -1.76
N TYR A 274 19.56 11.13 -2.67
CA TYR A 274 19.89 10.97 -4.09
C TYR A 274 19.32 12.07 -4.99
N ILE A 275 18.30 12.81 -4.54
CA ILE A 275 17.58 13.77 -5.37
C ILE A 275 17.48 15.15 -4.69
N ASN A 276 16.95 15.20 -3.44
CA ASN A 276 16.56 16.48 -2.85
C ASN A 276 17.76 17.39 -2.54
N GLN A 277 18.89 16.82 -2.17
CA GLN A 277 20.06 17.60 -1.79
C GLN A 277 20.54 18.51 -2.93
N GLU A 278 20.48 18.03 -4.18
CA GLU A 278 20.96 18.74 -5.36
C GLU A 278 19.86 19.50 -6.11
N HIS A 279 18.69 18.87 -6.24
CA HIS A 279 17.63 19.38 -7.14
C HIS A 279 16.47 20.06 -6.44
N TYR A 280 16.24 19.77 -5.14
CA TYR A 280 15.09 20.30 -4.39
C TYR A 280 15.50 20.66 -2.95
N PRO A 281 16.41 21.65 -2.76
CA PRO A 281 16.92 22.01 -1.43
C PRO A 281 15.83 22.48 -0.47
N GLU A 282 14.71 22.99 -0.97
CA GLU A 282 13.57 23.46 -0.17
C GLU A 282 12.81 22.35 0.55
N ILE A 283 12.90 21.10 0.04
CA ILE A 283 12.30 19.92 0.67
C ILE A 283 13.33 18.99 1.31
N TYR A 284 14.63 19.27 1.09
CA TYR A 284 15.71 18.48 1.67
C TYR A 284 15.63 18.47 3.20
N ARG A 285 15.55 17.28 3.79
CA ARG A 285 15.42 17.07 5.24
C ARG A 285 14.25 17.80 5.91
N LYS A 286 13.23 18.22 5.16
CA LYS A 286 12.07 18.91 5.71
C LYS A 286 11.39 18.08 6.80
N GLY A 287 11.04 18.67 7.92
CA GLY A 287 10.51 18.00 9.11
C GLY A 287 11.55 17.37 10.03
N LEU A 288 12.85 17.49 9.71
CA LEU A 288 13.96 17.09 10.58
C LEU A 288 14.70 18.34 11.10
N ARG A 289 15.44 18.14 12.19
CA ARG A 289 16.33 19.17 12.73
C ARG A 289 17.39 19.56 11.68
N PRO A 290 17.60 20.87 11.43
CA PRO A 290 18.67 21.33 10.57
C PRO A 290 20.03 20.80 11.05
N LEU A 291 20.87 20.42 10.11
CA LEU A 291 22.26 20.09 10.46
C LEU A 291 22.95 21.42 10.82
N THR A 292 23.45 21.54 12.04
CA THR A 292 24.40 22.62 12.38
C THR A 292 25.61 22.47 11.47
N ARG A 293 25.80 23.39 10.54
CA ARG A 293 27.08 23.47 9.79
C ARG A 293 28.20 23.61 10.82
N LYS A 294 29.02 22.56 10.94
CA LYS A 294 30.32 22.67 11.60
C LYS A 294 31.29 23.46 10.73
#